data_02cbb22fbaaa10ce599e87b5179cdb42
#
_entry.id   02cbb22fbaaa10ce599e87b5179cdb42
#
_cell.length_a   1.000
_cell.length_b   1.000
_cell.length_c   1.000
_cell.angle_alpha   90.00
_cell.angle_beta   90.00
_cell.angle_gamma   90.00
#
_symmetry.space_group_name_H-M   'P 1'
#
loop_
_entity.id
_entity.type
_entity.pdbx_description
1 polymer ?
#
loop_
_entity_poly.entity_id
_entity_poly.type
_entity_poly.pdbx_seq_one_letter_code
_entity_poly.pdbx_strand_id
1 'polypeptide(L)'
;MEINMKNITKVGLSALAGSLAFTAVHAGDVSISGSMIASYTKKGGKTTTGNPLGMNKELTVTGSGELDNGVSVAYKQTITNAMGYNDSELVFTGVPMLGDATLALTSTGSPIDAIDDKTPIAFEEASAAVGSLKDVSGGNGAYGIRYTLADAFGSGVKVDAFYTPGTGDASAEKGVAGVTGSQEDTYEVTLTGAVPMVDGLEFGLGHSHTDHHNDTADTADSQDSDEGTAYLKYSIGGLSLGAQRSVDNTSGTGEVLYDTEYYGVSYAISDNLSVSYNTIESTKSDSTMGNDESGTEQDFDSISLSYTSGGMTIGILDADCSNCNYSNSVDESARAIQMT
;
A
#
# COMPACT_ATOMS: atom_id res chain seq x y z
N MET A 1 -18.37 25.03 44.97
CA MET A 1 -18.18 23.57 44.87
C MET A 1 -16.99 23.38 43.97
N GLU A 2 -15.77 23.27 44.53
CA GLU A 2 -14.56 23.05 43.78
C GLU A 2 -14.52 21.58 43.34
N ILE A 3 -14.59 21.35 42.07
CA ILE A 3 -14.44 20.00 41.51
C ILE A 3 -12.94 19.69 41.53
N ASN A 4 -12.53 18.78 42.40
CA ASN A 4 -11.15 18.41 42.60
C ASN A 4 -10.64 17.63 41.35
N MET A 5 -9.87 18.31 40.50
CA MET A 5 -9.27 17.76 39.26
C MET A 5 -8.50 16.44 39.46
N LYS A 6 -7.95 16.20 40.63
CA LYS A 6 -7.27 14.94 40.96
C LYS A 6 -8.20 13.72 40.98
N ASN A 7 -9.50 13.92 41.21
CA ASN A 7 -10.49 12.85 41.16
C ASN A 7 -10.99 12.59 39.76
N ILE A 8 -11.03 13.60 38.88
CA ILE A 8 -11.39 13.45 37.48
C ILE A 8 -10.31 12.65 36.74
N THR A 9 -9.03 12.92 37.03
CA THR A 9 -7.93 12.16 36.43
C THR A 9 -7.94 10.69 36.86
N LYS A 10 -8.29 10.43 38.12
CA LYS A 10 -8.40 9.05 38.64
C LYS A 10 -9.58 8.30 38.03
N VAL A 11 -10.73 8.99 37.85
CA VAL A 11 -11.92 8.40 37.22
C VAL A 11 -11.66 8.15 35.70
N GLY A 12 -10.99 9.08 35.02
CA GLY A 12 -10.59 8.90 33.63
C GLY A 12 -9.61 7.73 33.42
N LEU A 13 -8.61 7.59 34.31
CA LEU A 13 -7.67 6.48 34.25
C LEU A 13 -8.32 5.13 34.59
N SER A 14 -9.24 5.11 35.56
CA SER A 14 -9.96 3.88 35.91
C SER A 14 -11.03 3.52 34.89
N ALA A 15 -11.63 4.48 34.20
CA ALA A 15 -12.53 4.22 33.08
C ALA A 15 -11.77 3.69 31.86
N LEU A 16 -10.56 4.21 31.56
CA LEU A 16 -9.70 3.70 30.51
C LEU A 16 -9.14 2.31 30.87
N ALA A 17 -8.71 2.11 32.12
CA ALA A 17 -8.29 0.80 32.61
C ALA A 17 -9.47 -0.18 32.68
N GLY A 18 -10.67 0.28 32.96
CA GLY A 18 -11.88 -0.52 32.97
C GLY A 18 -12.40 -0.86 31.56
N SER A 19 -12.16 0.00 30.57
CA SER A 19 -12.48 -0.29 29.17
C SER A 19 -11.44 -1.23 28.52
N LEU A 20 -10.22 -1.32 29.09
CA LEU A 20 -9.21 -2.31 28.73
C LEU A 20 -9.33 -3.60 29.54
N ALA A 21 -10.03 -3.57 30.68
CA ALA A 21 -10.43 -4.75 31.42
C ALA A 21 -11.79 -5.25 30.88
N PHE A 22 -11.78 -5.79 29.68
CA PHE A 22 -12.86 -6.69 29.30
C PHE A 22 -12.90 -7.79 30.35
N THR A 23 -14.03 -7.90 31.01
CA THR A 23 -14.26 -8.89 32.06
C THR A 23 -13.93 -10.26 31.50
N ALA A 24 -12.80 -10.71 31.89
CA ALA A 24 -12.16 -11.98 31.72
C ALA A 24 -13.08 -13.19 31.51
N VAL A 25 -13.40 -13.46 30.25
CA VAL A 25 -13.45 -14.86 29.80
C VAL A 25 -12.46 -15.09 28.65
N HIS A 26 -12.10 -14.05 27.94
CA HIS A 26 -11.01 -14.08 26.94
C HIS A 26 -10.24 -12.75 27.02
N ALA A 27 -9.22 -12.71 27.85
CA ALA A 27 -8.29 -11.58 27.89
C ALA A 27 -7.66 -11.45 26.51
N GLY A 28 -7.97 -10.38 25.79
CA GLY A 28 -7.37 -10.11 24.50
C GLY A 28 -5.87 -9.94 24.66
N ASP A 29 -5.11 -10.60 23.79
CA ASP A 29 -3.65 -10.46 23.77
C ASP A 29 -3.28 -9.08 23.20
N VAL A 30 -2.43 -8.36 23.92
CA VAL A 30 -1.80 -7.14 23.43
C VAL A 30 -0.34 -7.45 23.17
N SER A 31 0.13 -7.18 21.96
CA SER A 31 1.53 -7.31 21.63
C SER A 31 2.11 -6.01 21.10
N ILE A 32 3.41 -5.82 21.31
CA ILE A 32 4.18 -4.71 20.80
C ILE A 32 5.34 -5.30 20.02
N SER A 33 5.47 -4.88 18.77
CA SER A 33 6.58 -5.23 17.89
C SER A 33 7.19 -3.97 17.30
N GLY A 34 8.35 -4.10 16.68
CA GLY A 34 8.97 -2.97 16.02
C GLY A 34 10.04 -3.42 15.07
N SER A 35 10.36 -2.55 14.11
CA SER A 35 11.45 -2.72 13.16
C SER A 35 12.35 -1.50 13.15
N MET A 36 13.58 -1.69 12.73
CA MET A 36 14.53 -0.63 12.49
C MET A 36 15.30 -0.92 11.21
N ILE A 37 15.31 0.06 10.31
CA ILE A 37 16.06 0.00 9.06
C ILE A 37 17.20 1.01 9.15
N ALA A 38 18.43 0.56 8.89
CA ALA A 38 19.56 1.44 8.65
C ALA A 38 19.95 1.35 7.18
N SER A 39 20.16 2.49 6.52
CA SER A 39 20.45 2.53 5.09
C SER A 39 21.66 3.40 4.76
N TYR A 40 22.32 3.02 3.66
CA TYR A 40 23.29 3.82 2.96
C TYR A 40 22.88 3.90 1.51
N THR A 41 22.62 5.12 1.00
CA THR A 41 22.18 5.33 -0.37
C THR A 41 23.08 6.36 -1.06
N LYS A 42 23.62 5.99 -2.22
CA LYS A 42 24.40 6.88 -3.10
C LYS A 42 23.59 7.11 -4.37
N LYS A 43 23.31 8.36 -4.68
CA LYS A 43 22.60 8.79 -5.89
C LYS A 43 23.59 9.38 -6.91
N GLY A 44 23.26 9.27 -8.20
CA GLY A 44 24.01 9.80 -9.33
C GLY A 44 23.05 10.31 -10.42
N GLY A 45 23.61 10.81 -11.51
CA GLY A 45 22.85 11.45 -12.57
C GLY A 45 22.47 12.90 -12.21
N LYS A 46 21.24 13.28 -12.47
CA LYS A 46 20.75 14.63 -12.15
C LYS A 46 20.61 14.87 -10.64
N THR A 47 20.35 13.82 -9.89
CA THR A 47 20.26 13.90 -8.43
C THR A 47 21.62 13.64 -7.78
N THR A 48 21.98 14.46 -6.80
CA THR A 48 23.23 14.30 -6.05
C THR A 48 22.96 13.79 -4.64
N THR A 49 23.85 12.95 -4.15
CA THR A 49 23.76 12.45 -2.77
C THR A 49 24.04 13.59 -1.78
N GLY A 50 23.10 13.82 -0.87
CA GLY A 50 23.31 14.62 0.33
C GLY A 50 23.96 13.77 1.44
N ASN A 51 23.28 13.60 2.58
CA ASN A 51 23.71 12.60 3.58
C ASN A 51 23.34 11.21 3.09
N PRO A 52 24.31 10.29 2.87
CA PRO A 52 24.00 8.95 2.39
C PRO A 52 23.39 8.03 3.45
N LEU A 53 23.47 8.39 4.72
CA LEU A 53 23.00 7.56 5.82
C LEU A 53 21.55 7.87 6.15
N GLY A 54 20.73 6.83 6.23
CA GLY A 54 19.34 6.88 6.63
C GLY A 54 19.03 5.93 7.77
N MET A 55 17.97 6.22 8.49
CA MET A 55 17.41 5.34 9.50
C MET A 55 15.90 5.49 9.52
N ASN A 56 15.18 4.39 9.43
CA ASN A 56 13.75 4.31 9.65
C ASN A 56 13.45 3.37 10.83
N LYS A 57 12.39 3.63 11.55
CA LYS A 57 11.95 2.83 12.69
C LYS A 57 10.44 2.89 12.82
N GLU A 58 9.88 1.77 13.21
CA GLU A 58 8.46 1.61 13.45
C GLU A 58 8.20 0.90 14.76
N LEU A 59 7.09 1.24 15.39
CA LEU A 59 6.53 0.54 16.54
C LEU A 59 5.07 0.21 16.23
N THR A 60 4.73 -1.08 16.29
CA THR A 60 3.37 -1.55 16.04
C THR A 60 2.79 -2.12 17.33
N VAL A 61 1.62 -1.64 17.70
CA VAL A 61 0.79 -2.18 18.78
C VAL A 61 -0.38 -2.94 18.16
N THR A 62 -0.56 -4.19 18.54
CA THR A 62 -1.72 -4.99 18.15
C THR A 62 -2.47 -5.45 19.37
N GLY A 63 -3.77 -5.61 19.24
CA GLY A 63 -4.64 -6.18 20.26
C GLY A 63 -5.73 -7.01 19.61
N SER A 64 -6.20 -8.05 20.29
CA SER A 64 -7.33 -8.84 19.83
C SER A 64 -8.21 -9.28 20.98
N GLY A 65 -9.47 -9.57 20.69
CA GLY A 65 -10.46 -10.05 21.65
C GLY A 65 -11.66 -10.64 20.95
N GLU A 66 -12.55 -11.22 21.74
CA GLU A 66 -13.81 -11.77 21.25
C GLU A 66 -14.99 -11.09 21.97
N LEU A 67 -16.01 -10.74 21.24
CA LEU A 67 -17.26 -10.21 21.78
C LEU A 67 -18.16 -11.34 22.29
N ASP A 68 -19.10 -11.05 23.18
CA ASP A 68 -20.02 -12.04 23.77
C ASP A 68 -20.86 -12.82 22.73
N ASN A 69 -20.97 -12.31 21.51
CA ASN A 69 -21.68 -12.95 20.40
C ASN A 69 -20.77 -13.81 19.50
N GLY A 70 -19.50 -14.03 19.88
CA GLY A 70 -18.53 -14.82 19.15
C GLY A 70 -17.81 -14.10 18.01
N VAL A 71 -18.06 -12.79 17.81
CA VAL A 71 -17.32 -11.99 16.83
C VAL A 71 -15.93 -11.69 17.36
N SER A 72 -14.90 -12.05 16.61
CA SER A 72 -13.52 -11.68 16.92
C SER A 72 -13.22 -10.26 16.42
N VAL A 73 -12.53 -9.49 17.25
CA VAL A 73 -12.10 -8.12 16.95
C VAL A 73 -10.59 -8.04 17.09
N ALA A 74 -9.92 -7.52 16.08
CA ALA A 74 -8.48 -7.25 16.10
C ALA A 74 -8.22 -5.77 15.79
N TYR A 75 -7.22 -5.21 16.47
CA TYR A 75 -6.77 -3.83 16.30
C TYR A 75 -5.27 -3.80 16.02
N LYS A 76 -4.88 -2.93 15.10
CA LYS A 76 -3.49 -2.62 14.77
C LYS A 76 -3.29 -1.11 14.73
N GLN A 77 -2.19 -0.63 15.28
CA GLN A 77 -1.74 0.75 15.16
C GLN A 77 -0.23 0.78 14.96
N THR A 78 0.23 1.43 13.90
CA THR A 78 1.65 1.64 13.62
C THR A 78 2.04 3.10 13.89
N ILE A 79 3.20 3.29 14.51
CA ILE A 79 3.80 4.59 14.82
C ILE A 79 5.15 4.64 14.12
N THR A 80 5.35 5.65 13.28
CA THR A 80 6.55 5.83 12.45
C THR A 80 7.61 6.74 13.08
N ASN A 81 8.69 6.98 12.36
CA ASN A 81 9.81 7.85 12.74
C ASN A 81 9.42 9.22 13.31
N ALA A 82 8.41 9.85 12.70
CA ALA A 82 7.97 11.18 13.09
C ALA A 82 7.04 11.18 14.30
N MET A 83 6.87 10.04 14.98
CA MET A 83 5.84 9.80 16.00
C MET A 83 4.43 10.05 15.46
N GLY A 84 4.29 10.04 14.14
CA GLY A 84 3.01 10.06 13.46
C GLY A 84 2.33 8.71 13.50
N TYR A 85 1.01 8.72 13.59
CA TYR A 85 0.23 7.52 13.33
C TYR A 85 0.24 7.26 11.82
N ASN A 86 0.52 6.02 11.46
CA ASN A 86 0.43 5.56 10.09
C ASN A 86 -0.77 4.62 9.99
N ASP A 87 -0.54 3.33 9.93
CA ASP A 87 -1.60 2.36 9.77
C ASP A 87 -2.48 2.24 11.01
N SER A 88 -3.78 2.43 10.83
CA SER A 88 -4.78 2.11 11.86
C SER A 88 -5.79 1.15 11.26
N GLU A 89 -6.01 0.03 11.91
CA GLU A 89 -6.94 -0.97 11.43
C GLU A 89 -7.74 -1.58 12.59
N LEU A 90 -9.05 -1.73 12.38
CA LEU A 90 -9.96 -2.47 13.23
C LEU A 90 -10.69 -3.52 12.41
N VAL A 91 -10.40 -4.80 12.67
CA VAL A 91 -10.91 -5.95 11.90
C VAL A 91 -11.92 -6.73 12.70
N PHE A 92 -13.04 -7.10 12.07
CA PHE A 92 -14.09 -7.95 12.59
C PHE A 92 -14.15 -9.24 11.78
N THR A 93 -14.10 -10.38 12.46
CA THR A 93 -14.20 -11.73 11.86
C THR A 93 -15.31 -12.52 12.53
N GLY A 94 -15.99 -13.38 11.77
CA GLY A 94 -17.11 -14.18 12.29
C GLY A 94 -18.39 -13.35 12.50
N VAL A 95 -18.56 -12.27 11.75
CA VAL A 95 -19.76 -11.44 11.81
C VAL A 95 -20.94 -12.25 11.24
N PRO A 96 -22.04 -12.43 12.00
CA PRO A 96 -23.22 -13.10 11.49
C PRO A 96 -23.72 -12.49 10.18
N MET A 97 -24.11 -13.28 9.20
CA MET A 97 -24.55 -12.91 7.85
C MET A 97 -23.43 -12.58 6.84
N LEU A 98 -22.19 -12.41 7.25
CA LEU A 98 -21.07 -12.21 6.31
C LEU A 98 -20.36 -13.52 5.96
N GLY A 99 -20.73 -14.66 6.58
CA GLY A 99 -20.08 -15.96 6.36
C GLY A 99 -18.60 -15.91 6.79
N ASP A 100 -17.72 -16.39 5.93
CA ASP A 100 -16.27 -16.43 6.18
C ASP A 100 -15.55 -15.09 5.83
N ALA A 101 -16.31 -14.06 5.47
CA ALA A 101 -15.73 -12.78 5.15
C ALA A 101 -15.33 -12.01 6.41
N THR A 102 -14.33 -11.15 6.26
CA THR A 102 -13.92 -10.16 7.25
C THR A 102 -14.37 -8.76 6.85
N LEU A 103 -14.63 -7.93 7.84
CA LEU A 103 -14.91 -6.50 7.67
C LEU A 103 -13.84 -5.71 8.41
N ALA A 104 -13.25 -4.72 7.78
CA ALA A 104 -12.26 -3.86 8.43
C ALA A 104 -12.60 -2.38 8.24
N LEU A 105 -12.36 -1.59 9.28
CA LEU A 105 -12.20 -0.14 9.19
C LEU A 105 -10.71 0.14 9.21
N THR A 106 -10.17 0.76 8.16
CA THR A 106 -8.73 0.89 7.97
C THR A 106 -8.37 2.16 7.20
N SER A 107 -7.20 2.73 7.49
CA SER A 107 -6.63 3.88 6.79
C SER A 107 -5.64 3.51 5.68
N THR A 108 -5.22 2.24 5.63
CA THR A 108 -4.25 1.70 4.66
C THR A 108 -4.78 0.42 4.04
N GLY A 109 -6.08 0.39 3.77
CA GLY A 109 -6.78 -0.80 3.36
C GLY A 109 -7.03 -0.92 1.87
N SER A 110 -6.51 0.00 1.05
CA SER A 110 -6.67 -0.06 -0.40
C SER A 110 -6.20 -1.40 -0.96
N PRO A 111 -7.10 -2.22 -1.51
CA PRO A 111 -6.70 -3.50 -2.07
C PRO A 111 -5.99 -3.37 -3.41
N ILE A 112 -6.18 -2.29 -4.17
CA ILE A 112 -5.46 -2.06 -5.43
C ILE A 112 -4.01 -1.66 -5.15
N ASP A 113 -3.76 -0.79 -4.17
CA ASP A 113 -2.43 -0.44 -3.67
C ASP A 113 -1.68 -1.68 -3.14
N ALA A 114 -2.40 -2.61 -2.53
CA ALA A 114 -1.80 -3.87 -2.07
C ALA A 114 -1.35 -4.81 -3.19
N ILE A 115 -1.69 -4.53 -4.44
CA ILE A 115 -1.30 -5.31 -5.62
C ILE A 115 -0.66 -4.47 -6.73
N ASP A 116 -0.14 -3.30 -6.41
CA ASP A 116 0.52 -2.40 -7.37
C ASP A 116 1.91 -2.88 -7.81
N ASP A 117 2.61 -3.68 -6.98
CA ASP A 117 4.01 -4.10 -7.13
C ASP A 117 4.20 -5.63 -7.00
N LYS A 118 3.60 -6.43 -7.87
CA LYS A 118 3.62 -7.92 -7.73
C LYS A 118 4.66 -8.65 -8.57
N THR A 119 5.52 -7.94 -9.28
CA THR A 119 6.65 -8.61 -9.97
C THR A 119 7.68 -9.14 -8.97
N PRO A 120 8.31 -10.29 -9.26
CA PRO A 120 9.26 -10.89 -8.33
C PRO A 120 10.50 -10.04 -8.11
N ILE A 121 10.75 -9.66 -6.87
CA ILE A 121 11.94 -8.91 -6.42
C ILE A 121 12.65 -9.63 -5.28
N ALA A 122 13.97 -9.43 -5.16
CA ALA A 122 14.74 -9.97 -4.04
C ALA A 122 14.74 -9.02 -2.84
N PHE A 123 14.69 -7.69 -3.08
CA PHE A 123 14.77 -6.69 -2.03
C PHE A 123 13.82 -5.51 -2.30
N GLU A 124 14.15 -4.62 -3.22
CA GLU A 124 13.39 -3.42 -3.56
C GLU A 124 13.16 -3.38 -5.08
N GLU A 125 12.11 -2.75 -5.52
CA GLU A 125 11.85 -2.53 -6.94
C GLU A 125 12.74 -1.44 -7.55
N ALA A 126 12.73 -1.33 -8.88
CA ALA A 126 13.58 -0.39 -9.61
C ALA A 126 13.29 1.07 -9.23
N SER A 127 12.04 1.45 -9.05
CA SER A 127 11.60 2.82 -8.74
C SER A 127 11.85 3.26 -7.29
N ALA A 128 12.19 2.34 -6.38
CA ALA A 128 12.28 2.64 -4.94
C ALA A 128 13.34 3.68 -4.55
N ALA A 129 14.41 3.83 -5.36
CA ALA A 129 15.53 4.73 -5.04
C ALA A 129 15.76 5.84 -6.06
N VAL A 130 15.16 5.77 -7.24
CA VAL A 130 15.36 6.70 -8.36
C VAL A 130 14.04 7.13 -8.98
N GLY A 131 14.00 8.32 -9.55
CA GLY A 131 12.83 8.85 -10.24
C GLY A 131 11.60 9.00 -9.35
N SER A 132 10.45 9.06 -9.98
CA SER A 132 9.13 9.06 -9.34
C SER A 132 8.18 8.31 -10.28
N LEU A 133 7.81 7.11 -9.93
CA LEU A 133 6.80 6.34 -10.63
C LEU A 133 5.41 6.78 -10.18
N LYS A 134 4.49 6.90 -11.11
CA LYS A 134 3.07 7.04 -10.82
C LYS A 134 2.43 5.66 -10.94
N ASP A 135 1.99 5.14 -9.84
CA ASP A 135 1.36 3.83 -9.72
C ASP A 135 -0.07 3.95 -9.21
N VAL A 136 -0.81 2.85 -9.27
CA VAL A 136 -2.17 2.77 -8.74
C VAL A 136 -2.12 2.83 -7.20
N SER A 137 -3.02 3.57 -6.60
CA SER A 137 -3.07 3.77 -5.15
C SER A 137 -4.48 3.74 -4.55
N GLY A 138 -5.50 3.91 -5.37
CA GLY A 138 -6.90 3.93 -4.94
C GLY A 138 -7.16 4.92 -3.81
N GLY A 139 -7.96 4.50 -2.84
CA GLY A 139 -8.27 5.26 -1.63
C GLY A 139 -7.25 5.13 -0.50
N ASN A 140 -5.99 4.79 -0.81
CA ASN A 140 -4.95 4.63 0.21
C ASN A 140 -4.71 5.94 0.99
N GLY A 141 -4.51 5.81 2.30
CA GLY A 141 -4.30 6.95 3.21
C GLY A 141 -5.58 7.59 3.77
N ALA A 142 -6.77 7.22 3.28
CA ALA A 142 -8.04 7.63 3.84
C ALA A 142 -8.73 6.47 4.59
N TYR A 143 -9.53 6.79 5.61
CA TYR A 143 -10.29 5.74 6.31
C TYR A 143 -11.42 5.23 5.43
N GLY A 144 -11.44 3.93 5.22
CA GLY A 144 -12.46 3.24 4.47
C GLY A 144 -12.91 1.94 5.13
N ILE A 145 -13.88 1.32 4.52
CA ILE A 145 -14.42 0.02 4.94
C ILE A 145 -13.97 -1.01 3.90
N ARG A 146 -13.20 -2.01 4.34
CA ARG A 146 -12.78 -3.13 3.52
C ARG A 146 -13.58 -4.39 3.84
N TYR A 147 -14.10 -5.03 2.82
CA TYR A 147 -14.67 -6.36 2.86
C TYR A 147 -13.71 -7.34 2.19
N THR A 148 -13.33 -8.40 2.88
CA THR A 148 -12.42 -9.44 2.36
C THR A 148 -13.10 -10.79 2.44
N LEU A 149 -13.18 -11.48 1.31
CA LEU A 149 -13.58 -12.88 1.20
C LEU A 149 -12.36 -13.68 0.73
N ALA A 150 -11.76 -14.43 1.64
CA ALA A 150 -10.46 -15.09 1.41
C ALA A 150 -10.55 -16.26 0.39
N ASP A 151 -11.69 -16.89 0.26
CA ASP A 151 -11.94 -17.99 -0.67
C ASP A 151 -13.35 -17.85 -1.26
N ALA A 152 -13.46 -17.15 -2.37
CA ALA A 152 -14.73 -16.92 -3.03
C ALA A 152 -15.29 -18.22 -3.59
N PHE A 153 -16.35 -18.71 -2.97
CA PHE A 153 -17.09 -19.90 -3.38
C PHE A 153 -16.25 -21.20 -3.45
N GLY A 154 -15.19 -21.32 -2.64
CA GLY A 154 -14.31 -22.49 -2.65
C GLY A 154 -13.41 -22.57 -3.89
N SER A 155 -13.17 -21.45 -4.55
CA SER A 155 -12.37 -21.37 -5.78
C SER A 155 -10.88 -21.15 -5.56
N GLY A 156 -10.48 -20.79 -4.34
CA GLY A 156 -9.12 -20.32 -4.02
C GLY A 156 -8.86 -18.87 -4.47
N VAL A 157 -9.90 -18.17 -4.93
CA VAL A 157 -9.80 -16.75 -5.30
C VAL A 157 -10.20 -15.89 -4.11
N LYS A 158 -9.32 -14.97 -3.72
CA LYS A 158 -9.59 -13.92 -2.75
C LYS A 158 -10.26 -12.73 -3.46
N VAL A 159 -11.30 -12.20 -2.85
CA VAL A 159 -11.97 -10.96 -3.27
C VAL A 159 -11.82 -9.93 -2.17
N ASP A 160 -11.27 -8.79 -2.48
CA ASP A 160 -11.32 -7.61 -1.62
C ASP A 160 -12.15 -6.52 -2.29
N ALA A 161 -12.99 -5.85 -1.51
CA ALA A 161 -13.70 -4.64 -1.91
C ALA A 161 -13.45 -3.57 -0.84
N PHE A 162 -13.22 -2.34 -1.28
CA PHE A 162 -12.94 -1.21 -0.39
C PHE A 162 -13.77 -0.01 -0.80
N TYR A 163 -14.29 0.68 0.19
CA TYR A 163 -15.04 1.91 0.02
C TYR A 163 -14.50 2.98 0.94
N THR A 164 -14.10 4.10 0.39
CA THR A 164 -13.63 5.29 1.11
C THR A 164 -14.58 6.44 0.84
N PRO A 165 -15.32 6.91 1.87
CA PRO A 165 -16.27 8.02 1.71
C PRO A 165 -15.52 9.37 1.75
N GLY A 166 -14.99 9.80 0.63
CA GLY A 166 -14.29 11.07 0.50
C GLY A 166 -12.90 11.10 1.17
N THR A 167 -12.14 12.14 0.86
CA THR A 167 -10.86 12.39 1.50
C THR A 167 -11.03 13.34 2.67
N GLY A 168 -10.60 12.95 3.85
CA GLY A 168 -10.60 13.78 5.04
C GLY A 168 -9.47 13.38 5.97
N ASP A 169 -9.07 14.30 6.86
CA ASP A 169 -8.11 13.98 7.90
C ASP A 169 -8.73 12.91 8.84
N ALA A 170 -8.21 11.71 8.71
CA ALA A 170 -8.64 10.55 9.47
C ALA A 170 -8.38 10.65 10.98
N SER A 171 -7.78 11.73 11.46
CA SER A 171 -7.52 11.95 12.87
C SER A 171 -8.73 12.40 13.69
N ALA A 172 -9.83 12.79 13.04
CA ALA A 172 -11.01 13.31 13.72
C ALA A 172 -11.92 12.20 14.25
N GLU A 173 -12.26 12.25 15.51
CA GLU A 173 -13.15 11.27 16.19
C GLU A 173 -14.54 11.14 15.55
N LYS A 174 -15.02 12.17 14.89
CA LYS A 174 -16.38 12.26 14.31
C LYS A 174 -16.39 12.59 12.81
N GLY A 175 -15.31 12.28 12.15
CA GLY A 175 -15.11 12.69 10.76
C GLY A 175 -14.79 14.16 10.60
N VAL A 176 -14.54 14.58 9.39
CA VAL A 176 -14.23 15.96 9.02
C VAL A 176 -15.29 16.52 8.08
N ALA A 177 -15.42 17.84 8.05
CA ALA A 177 -16.24 18.49 7.04
C ALA A 177 -15.57 18.33 5.68
N GLY A 178 -16.36 18.01 4.66
CA GLY A 178 -15.89 17.99 3.28
C GLY A 178 -15.32 19.35 2.85
N VAL A 179 -14.32 19.34 2.00
CA VAL A 179 -13.73 20.53 1.39
C VAL A 179 -14.21 20.59 -0.06
N THR A 180 -14.74 21.74 -0.48
CA THR A 180 -15.20 21.94 -1.85
C THR A 180 -14.08 21.65 -2.85
N GLY A 181 -14.35 20.80 -3.86
CA GLY A 181 -13.38 20.39 -4.87
C GLY A 181 -12.43 19.27 -4.41
N SER A 182 -12.74 18.60 -3.32
CA SER A 182 -12.00 17.41 -2.87
C SER A 182 -12.52 16.15 -3.57
N GLN A 183 -11.68 15.14 -3.59
CA GLN A 183 -12.00 13.78 -3.93
C GLN A 183 -13.20 13.31 -3.08
N GLU A 184 -14.21 12.73 -3.71
CA GLU A 184 -15.36 12.20 -3.04
C GLU A 184 -15.19 10.71 -2.74
N ASP A 185 -16.12 9.90 -3.17
CA ASP A 185 -16.11 8.48 -2.84
C ASP A 185 -15.15 7.70 -3.73
N THR A 186 -14.40 6.77 -3.13
CA THR A 186 -13.58 5.80 -3.88
C THR A 186 -14.10 4.39 -3.68
N TYR A 187 -14.22 3.66 -4.76
CA TYR A 187 -14.68 2.26 -4.80
C TYR A 187 -13.59 1.39 -5.43
N GLU A 188 -13.20 0.34 -4.75
CA GLU A 188 -12.17 -0.56 -5.23
C GLU A 188 -12.62 -2.01 -5.16
N VAL A 189 -12.11 -2.81 -6.09
CA VAL A 189 -12.24 -4.26 -6.06
C VAL A 189 -10.98 -4.93 -6.58
N THR A 190 -10.54 -5.98 -5.90
CA THR A 190 -9.45 -6.83 -6.38
C THR A 190 -9.84 -8.30 -6.32
N LEU A 191 -9.28 -9.06 -7.26
CA LEU A 191 -9.35 -10.51 -7.35
C LEU A 191 -7.93 -11.05 -7.40
N THR A 192 -7.55 -11.88 -6.44
CA THR A 192 -6.22 -12.48 -6.40
C THR A 192 -6.31 -13.97 -6.12
N GLY A 193 -5.38 -14.75 -6.64
CA GLY A 193 -5.40 -16.19 -6.37
C GLY A 193 -4.38 -16.98 -7.17
N ALA A 194 -4.32 -18.27 -6.89
CA ALA A 194 -3.58 -19.23 -7.70
C ALA A 194 -4.42 -19.68 -8.91
N VAL A 195 -3.76 -19.90 -10.04
CA VAL A 195 -4.45 -20.45 -11.23
C VAL A 195 -4.63 -21.96 -11.04
N PRO A 196 -5.87 -22.47 -11.00
CA PRO A 196 -6.11 -23.90 -10.84
C PRO A 196 -5.39 -24.72 -11.90
N MET A 197 -4.83 -25.88 -11.52
CA MET A 197 -4.09 -26.81 -12.38
C MET A 197 -2.73 -26.35 -12.89
N VAL A 198 -2.24 -25.17 -12.50
CA VAL A 198 -0.89 -24.70 -12.83
C VAL A 198 -0.18 -24.33 -11.54
N ASP A 199 0.55 -25.30 -10.99
CA ASP A 199 1.30 -25.08 -9.74
C ASP A 199 2.27 -23.91 -9.89
N GLY A 200 2.26 -23.00 -8.91
CA GLY A 200 3.13 -21.84 -8.86
C GLY A 200 2.70 -20.67 -9.71
N LEU A 201 1.57 -20.74 -10.43
CA LEU A 201 1.02 -19.59 -11.17
C LEU A 201 -0.01 -18.85 -10.32
N GLU A 202 0.23 -17.57 -10.10
CA GLU A 202 -0.63 -16.64 -9.38
C GLU A 202 -1.07 -15.49 -10.29
N PHE A 203 -2.22 -14.93 -10.01
CA PHE A 203 -2.75 -13.78 -10.72
C PHE A 203 -3.37 -12.77 -9.77
N GLY A 204 -3.46 -11.53 -10.21
CA GLY A 204 -4.28 -10.50 -9.59
C GLY A 204 -4.85 -9.56 -10.62
N LEU A 205 -6.05 -9.06 -10.33
CA LEU A 205 -6.76 -8.03 -11.09
C LEU A 205 -7.28 -7.02 -10.07
N GLY A 206 -7.12 -5.73 -10.35
CA GLY A 206 -7.63 -4.64 -9.51
C GLY A 206 -8.22 -3.52 -10.33
N HIS A 207 -9.25 -2.90 -9.77
CA HIS A 207 -9.86 -1.69 -10.31
C HIS A 207 -10.27 -0.77 -9.17
N SER A 208 -10.01 0.53 -9.35
CA SER A 208 -10.44 1.60 -8.47
C SER A 208 -11.12 2.68 -9.29
N HIS A 209 -12.20 3.22 -8.75
CA HIS A 209 -12.92 4.36 -9.29
C HIS A 209 -13.09 5.40 -8.19
N THR A 210 -12.76 6.66 -8.50
CA THR A 210 -12.89 7.78 -7.58
C THR A 210 -13.76 8.85 -8.21
N ASP A 211 -14.87 9.16 -7.51
CA ASP A 211 -15.73 10.29 -7.85
C ASP A 211 -15.02 11.60 -7.50
N HIS A 212 -15.13 12.60 -8.35
CA HIS A 212 -14.66 13.95 -8.10
C HIS A 212 -15.80 14.95 -8.22
N HIS A 213 -16.15 15.62 -7.12
CA HIS A 213 -17.25 16.57 -7.09
C HIS A 213 -16.81 17.96 -7.54
N ASN A 214 -17.53 18.50 -8.51
CA ASN A 214 -17.32 19.86 -8.99
C ASN A 214 -18.44 20.79 -8.49
N ASP A 215 -18.27 21.39 -7.31
CA ASP A 215 -19.26 22.31 -6.73
C ASP A 215 -19.25 23.72 -7.33
N THR A 216 -18.35 24.03 -8.24
CA THR A 216 -18.30 25.33 -8.90
C THR A 216 -18.72 25.22 -10.35
N ALA A 217 -19.89 25.75 -10.64
CA ALA A 217 -20.56 25.72 -11.94
C ALA A 217 -19.80 26.39 -13.11
N ASP A 218 -18.50 26.63 -13.02
CA ASP A 218 -17.83 27.50 -14.00
C ASP A 218 -16.34 27.22 -14.32
N THR A 219 -15.76 26.10 -13.87
CA THR A 219 -14.43 25.73 -14.35
C THR A 219 -14.37 24.24 -14.67
N ALA A 220 -14.12 23.98 -15.95
CA ALA A 220 -14.00 22.70 -16.58
C ALA A 220 -13.47 21.56 -15.69
N ASP A 221 -14.31 20.54 -15.55
CA ASP A 221 -14.01 19.14 -15.40
C ASP A 221 -12.95 18.75 -14.34
N SER A 222 -13.38 18.59 -13.11
CA SER A 222 -12.84 17.50 -12.32
C SER A 222 -13.54 16.24 -12.84
N GLN A 223 -12.89 15.49 -13.70
CA GLN A 223 -13.39 14.20 -14.16
C GLN A 223 -13.08 13.14 -13.12
N ASP A 224 -13.92 12.14 -13.03
CA ASP A 224 -13.68 10.96 -12.22
C ASP A 224 -12.36 10.31 -12.63
N SER A 225 -11.69 9.65 -11.71
CA SER A 225 -10.46 8.91 -12.00
C SER A 225 -10.67 7.41 -11.91
N ASP A 226 -10.01 6.70 -12.81
CA ASP A 226 -10.02 5.25 -12.86
C ASP A 226 -8.60 4.72 -12.82
N GLU A 227 -8.38 3.71 -11.97
CA GLU A 227 -7.13 2.99 -11.88
C GLU A 227 -7.38 1.51 -12.12
N GLY A 228 -6.43 0.83 -12.75
CA GLY A 228 -6.50 -0.60 -12.99
C GLY A 228 -5.14 -1.25 -12.96
N THR A 229 -5.06 -2.47 -12.42
CA THR A 229 -3.83 -3.26 -12.45
C THR A 229 -4.13 -4.73 -12.70
N ALA A 230 -3.21 -5.41 -13.39
CA ALA A 230 -3.27 -6.85 -13.60
C ALA A 230 -1.88 -7.44 -13.59
N TYR A 231 -1.69 -8.54 -12.86
CA TYR A 231 -0.42 -9.26 -12.83
C TYR A 231 -0.56 -10.76 -13.01
N LEU A 232 0.52 -11.36 -13.50
CA LEU A 232 0.78 -12.79 -13.49
C LEU A 232 2.16 -13.05 -12.89
N LYS A 233 2.24 -14.00 -11.96
CA LYS A 233 3.50 -14.43 -11.34
C LYS A 233 3.60 -15.95 -11.38
N TYR A 234 4.72 -16.47 -11.88
CA TYR A 234 4.97 -17.89 -11.94
C TYR A 234 6.24 -18.26 -11.20
N SER A 235 6.12 -19.22 -10.28
CA SER A 235 7.24 -19.68 -9.46
C SER A 235 7.45 -21.18 -9.64
N ILE A 236 8.69 -21.58 -9.91
CA ILE A 236 9.09 -22.98 -10.05
C ILE A 236 10.47 -23.22 -9.42
N GLY A 237 10.54 -24.07 -8.41
CA GLY A 237 11.76 -24.24 -7.64
C GLY A 237 12.21 -22.91 -7.01
N GLY A 238 13.45 -22.51 -7.25
CA GLY A 238 13.99 -21.22 -6.78
C GLY A 238 13.74 -20.03 -7.72
N LEU A 239 13.18 -20.26 -8.92
CA LEU A 239 12.95 -19.23 -9.93
C LEU A 239 11.53 -18.68 -9.83
N SER A 240 11.38 -17.36 -9.88
CA SER A 240 10.10 -16.67 -10.05
C SER A 240 10.18 -15.67 -11.19
N LEU A 241 9.14 -15.64 -12.00
CA LEU A 241 8.96 -14.72 -13.13
C LEU A 241 7.64 -13.99 -12.94
N GLY A 242 7.57 -12.72 -13.32
CA GLY A 242 6.32 -11.96 -13.24
C GLY A 242 6.25 -10.85 -14.26
N ALA A 243 5.01 -10.54 -14.63
CA ALA A 243 4.65 -9.38 -15.42
C ALA A 243 3.41 -8.74 -14.82
N GLN A 244 3.36 -7.42 -14.87
CA GLN A 244 2.23 -6.60 -14.42
C GLN A 244 2.04 -5.44 -15.36
N ARG A 245 0.81 -4.98 -15.49
CA ARG A 245 0.48 -3.72 -16.14
C ARG A 245 -0.50 -2.96 -15.28
N SER A 246 -0.19 -1.69 -15.02
CA SER A 246 -1.04 -0.76 -14.29
C SER A 246 -1.40 0.43 -15.17
N VAL A 247 -2.61 0.92 -15.02
CA VAL A 247 -3.11 2.10 -15.72
C VAL A 247 -3.72 3.02 -14.68
N ASP A 248 -3.31 4.28 -14.68
CA ASP A 248 -3.86 5.34 -13.83
C ASP A 248 -4.31 6.50 -14.72
N ASN A 249 -5.62 6.75 -14.74
CA ASN A 249 -6.20 7.89 -15.40
C ASN A 249 -6.52 8.96 -14.35
N THR A 250 -5.61 9.92 -14.19
CA THR A 250 -5.79 10.98 -13.18
C THR A 250 -6.79 12.02 -13.64
N SER A 251 -7.68 12.42 -12.74
CA SER A 251 -8.61 13.52 -12.95
C SER A 251 -7.91 14.89 -12.95
N GLY A 252 -8.44 15.83 -13.69
CA GLY A 252 -7.98 17.22 -13.71
C GLY A 252 -8.26 17.94 -15.03
N THR A 253 -7.86 19.23 -15.12
CA THR A 253 -7.87 19.95 -16.41
C THR A 253 -6.78 19.38 -17.33
N GLY A 254 -7.15 18.45 -18.17
CA GLY A 254 -6.28 17.63 -18.99
C GLY A 254 -6.15 16.23 -18.36
N GLU A 255 -6.93 15.29 -18.84
CA GLU A 255 -6.79 13.89 -18.45
C GLU A 255 -5.35 13.46 -18.73
N VAL A 256 -4.67 12.91 -17.73
CA VAL A 256 -3.34 12.35 -17.87
C VAL A 256 -3.44 10.86 -17.63
N LEU A 257 -3.05 10.09 -18.62
CA LEU A 257 -2.99 8.64 -18.53
C LEU A 257 -1.54 8.22 -18.25
N TYR A 258 -1.36 7.43 -17.21
CA TYR A 258 -0.13 6.70 -16.95
C TYR A 258 -0.37 5.23 -17.27
N ASP A 259 0.46 4.66 -18.12
CA ASP A 259 0.44 3.25 -18.50
C ASP A 259 1.81 2.66 -18.17
N THR A 260 1.82 1.72 -17.23
CA THR A 260 3.06 1.20 -16.65
C THR A 260 3.12 -0.31 -16.80
N GLU A 261 4.20 -0.81 -17.36
CA GLU A 261 4.50 -2.23 -17.52
C GLU A 261 5.69 -2.62 -16.62
N TYR A 262 5.53 -3.73 -15.90
CA TYR A 262 6.54 -4.25 -14.98
C TYR A 262 6.92 -5.65 -15.40
N TYR A 263 8.21 -5.93 -15.41
CA TYR A 263 8.74 -7.27 -15.61
C TYR A 263 9.78 -7.59 -14.57
N GLY A 264 9.67 -8.75 -13.95
CA GLY A 264 10.57 -9.16 -12.89
C GLY A 264 10.97 -10.61 -13.00
N VAL A 265 12.22 -10.88 -12.64
CA VAL A 265 12.75 -12.21 -12.43
C VAL A 265 13.53 -12.24 -11.13
N SER A 266 13.25 -13.23 -10.28
CA SER A 266 14.05 -13.47 -9.08
C SER A 266 14.48 -14.93 -8.98
N TYR A 267 15.62 -15.15 -8.32
CA TYR A 267 16.17 -16.48 -8.09
C TYR A 267 16.68 -16.63 -6.65
N ALA A 268 16.12 -17.60 -5.94
CA ALA A 268 16.62 -18.01 -4.64
C ALA A 268 17.85 -18.91 -4.82
N ILE A 269 19.03 -18.35 -4.58
CA ILE A 269 20.33 -19.05 -4.68
C ILE A 269 20.46 -20.07 -3.55
N SER A 270 19.95 -19.72 -2.38
CA SER A 270 19.84 -20.56 -1.20
C SER A 270 18.68 -20.10 -0.34
N ASP A 271 18.41 -20.79 0.77
CA ASP A 271 17.35 -20.42 1.74
C ASP A 271 17.52 -19.00 2.30
N ASN A 272 18.73 -18.45 2.23
CA ASN A 272 19.08 -17.17 2.84
C ASN A 272 19.49 -16.10 1.83
N LEU A 273 19.68 -16.43 0.56
CA LEU A 273 20.21 -15.52 -0.45
C LEU A 273 19.36 -15.56 -1.71
N SER A 274 18.89 -14.42 -2.13
CA SER A 274 18.18 -14.24 -3.40
C SER A 274 18.72 -13.06 -4.20
N VAL A 275 18.50 -13.10 -5.50
CA VAL A 275 18.84 -12.04 -6.44
C VAL A 275 17.66 -11.81 -7.38
N SER A 276 17.47 -10.59 -7.85
CA SER A 276 16.48 -10.26 -8.87
C SER A 276 16.99 -9.24 -9.88
N TYR A 277 16.32 -9.24 -11.03
CA TYR A 277 16.37 -8.17 -12.02
C TYR A 277 14.94 -7.75 -12.35
N ASN A 278 14.72 -6.44 -12.40
CA ASN A 278 13.42 -5.84 -12.70
C ASN A 278 13.60 -4.72 -13.70
N THR A 279 12.62 -4.57 -14.58
CA THR A 279 12.46 -3.40 -15.44
C THR A 279 11.03 -2.90 -15.36
N ILE A 280 10.87 -1.57 -15.41
CA ILE A 280 9.58 -0.88 -15.41
C ILE A 280 9.62 0.13 -16.53
N GLU A 281 8.65 0.07 -17.42
CA GLU A 281 8.43 1.03 -18.49
C GLU A 281 7.12 1.76 -18.20
N SER A 282 7.16 3.09 -18.05
CA SER A 282 5.99 3.89 -17.72
C SER A 282 5.83 5.06 -18.67
N THR A 283 4.71 5.12 -19.35
CA THR A 283 4.38 6.17 -20.31
C THR A 283 3.34 7.13 -19.71
N LYS A 284 3.64 8.42 -19.77
CA LYS A 284 2.71 9.49 -19.43
C LYS A 284 2.19 10.12 -20.71
N SER A 285 0.90 10.02 -20.98
CA SER A 285 0.23 10.66 -22.11
C SER A 285 -0.77 11.71 -21.64
N ASP A 286 -0.89 12.83 -22.38
CA ASP A 286 -1.86 13.89 -22.14
C ASP A 286 -3.06 13.70 -23.09
N SER A 287 -4.24 13.44 -22.56
CA SER A 287 -5.44 13.13 -23.35
C SER A 287 -6.06 14.34 -24.07
N THR A 288 -5.62 15.55 -23.80
CA THR A 288 -6.09 16.74 -24.50
C THR A 288 -5.76 16.73 -26.01
N MET A 289 -4.90 15.85 -26.44
CA MET A 289 -4.47 15.64 -27.82
C MET A 289 -5.06 14.36 -28.41
N GLY A 290 -6.38 14.22 -28.46
CA GLY A 290 -7.05 13.06 -29.04
C GLY A 290 -6.27 12.39 -30.16
N ASN A 291 -5.72 11.22 -29.91
CA ASN A 291 -5.01 10.28 -30.79
C ASN A 291 -3.48 10.30 -30.81
N ASP A 292 -2.76 10.89 -29.89
CA ASP A 292 -1.32 10.69 -29.89
C ASP A 292 -0.87 9.74 -28.79
N GLU A 293 -0.39 8.57 -29.22
CA GLU A 293 0.44 7.66 -28.43
C GLU A 293 1.83 8.25 -28.10
N SER A 294 2.02 9.55 -28.28
CA SER A 294 3.30 10.24 -28.04
C SER A 294 3.39 10.71 -26.59
N GLY A 295 3.31 9.78 -25.66
CA GLY A 295 3.62 10.03 -24.26
C GLY A 295 5.13 10.21 -24.04
N THR A 296 5.51 10.77 -22.90
CA THR A 296 6.89 10.70 -22.41
C THR A 296 7.04 9.41 -21.63
N GLU A 297 7.94 8.56 -22.06
CA GLU A 297 8.28 7.29 -21.42
C GLU A 297 9.44 7.52 -20.44
N GLN A 298 9.36 6.90 -19.28
CA GLN A 298 10.46 6.73 -18.35
C GLN A 298 10.70 5.23 -18.13
N ASP A 299 11.98 4.86 -18.05
CA ASP A 299 12.41 3.48 -17.90
C ASP A 299 13.21 3.32 -16.62
N PHE A 300 12.93 2.24 -15.89
CA PHE A 300 13.67 1.85 -14.72
C PHE A 300 14.24 0.44 -14.89
N ASP A 301 15.49 0.28 -14.51
CA ASP A 301 16.15 -1.00 -14.42
C ASP A 301 16.77 -1.20 -13.05
N SER A 302 16.69 -2.39 -12.50
CA SER A 302 17.39 -2.68 -11.25
C SER A 302 17.87 -4.10 -11.13
N ILE A 303 18.98 -4.23 -10.39
CA ILE A 303 19.43 -5.49 -9.81
C ILE A 303 19.35 -5.37 -8.31
N SER A 304 18.66 -6.31 -7.66
CA SER A 304 18.63 -6.37 -6.21
C SER A 304 19.09 -7.71 -5.65
N LEU A 305 19.58 -7.68 -4.42
CA LEU A 305 20.04 -8.85 -3.68
C LEU A 305 19.53 -8.75 -2.24
N SER A 306 19.10 -9.87 -1.69
CA SER A 306 18.71 -9.98 -0.29
C SER A 306 19.42 -11.16 0.37
N TYR A 307 19.99 -10.90 1.56
CA TYR A 307 20.58 -11.91 2.41
C TYR A 307 20.01 -11.84 3.81
N THR A 308 19.41 -12.93 4.29
CA THR A 308 18.82 -13.01 5.63
C THR A 308 19.59 -13.99 6.49
N SER A 309 19.95 -13.57 7.70
CA SER A 309 20.62 -14.41 8.70
C SER A 309 20.13 -14.09 10.11
N GLY A 310 19.55 -15.07 10.77
CA GLY A 310 18.91 -14.86 12.06
C GLY A 310 17.72 -13.90 11.95
N GLY A 311 17.70 -12.85 12.75
CA GLY A 311 16.65 -11.80 12.68
C GLY A 311 17.04 -10.58 11.88
N MET A 312 18.06 -10.66 11.02
CA MET A 312 18.59 -9.54 10.24
C MET A 312 18.53 -9.84 8.74
N THR A 313 18.09 -8.88 7.95
CA THR A 313 18.15 -8.91 6.48
C THR A 313 19.03 -7.78 5.97
N ILE A 314 19.90 -8.09 5.04
CA ILE A 314 20.71 -7.11 4.28
C ILE A 314 20.21 -7.11 2.86
N GLY A 315 19.72 -5.97 2.39
CA GLY A 315 19.32 -5.73 1.01
C GLY A 315 20.31 -4.82 0.29
N ILE A 316 20.54 -5.11 -0.99
CA ILE A 316 21.37 -4.29 -1.88
C ILE A 316 20.54 -4.02 -3.13
N LEU A 317 20.52 -2.77 -3.58
CA LEU A 317 19.85 -2.31 -4.80
C LEU A 317 20.84 -1.50 -5.62
N ASP A 318 20.93 -1.77 -6.92
CA ASP A 318 21.55 -0.92 -7.95
C ASP A 318 20.45 -0.62 -8.97
N ALA A 319 20.01 0.63 -9.06
CA ALA A 319 18.88 1.06 -9.89
C ALA A 319 19.28 2.26 -10.75
N ASP A 320 18.82 2.23 -11.98
CA ASP A 320 18.94 3.31 -12.95
C ASP A 320 17.55 3.70 -13.46
N CYS A 321 17.39 4.98 -13.78
CA CYS A 321 16.19 5.51 -14.40
C CYS A 321 16.58 6.41 -15.56
N SER A 322 15.96 6.21 -16.71
CA SER A 322 16.07 7.06 -17.89
C SER A 322 14.79 7.89 -18.06
N ASN A 323 14.92 9.14 -18.50
CA ASN A 323 13.82 10.10 -18.63
C ASN A 323 12.98 10.23 -17.34
N CYS A 324 13.63 10.14 -16.20
CA CYS A 324 12.97 10.13 -14.89
C CYS A 324 11.99 11.31 -14.71
N ASN A 325 10.91 11.05 -13.97
CA ASN A 325 9.81 11.98 -13.77
C ASN A 325 9.16 12.42 -15.10
N TYR A 326 9.13 11.53 -16.09
CA TYR A 326 8.59 11.77 -17.44
C TYR A 326 9.21 13.01 -18.10
N SER A 327 10.50 13.20 -17.91
CA SER A 327 11.25 14.35 -18.40
C SER A 327 12.41 13.91 -19.27
N ASN A 328 12.33 14.20 -20.55
CA ASN A 328 13.40 13.89 -21.51
C ASN A 328 14.75 14.42 -21.02
N SER A 329 15.77 13.59 -21.08
CA SER A 329 17.16 13.92 -20.68
C SER A 329 17.37 14.07 -19.15
N VAL A 330 16.51 13.49 -18.33
CA VAL A 330 16.70 13.37 -16.88
C VAL A 330 17.00 11.93 -16.56
N ASP A 331 18.28 11.60 -16.38
CA ASP A 331 18.70 10.27 -15.98
C ASP A 331 19.19 10.31 -14.53
N GLU A 332 18.79 9.30 -13.76
CA GLU A 332 19.17 9.14 -12.36
C GLU A 332 19.67 7.72 -12.10
N SER A 333 20.52 7.57 -11.11
CA SER A 333 20.94 6.26 -10.63
C SER A 333 21.04 6.24 -9.11
N ALA A 334 20.86 5.07 -8.51
CA ALA A 334 21.05 4.88 -7.08
C ALA A 334 21.63 3.52 -6.76
N ARG A 335 22.50 3.51 -5.74
CA ARG A 335 22.96 2.30 -5.07
C ARG A 335 22.58 2.38 -3.61
N ALA A 336 21.79 1.43 -3.16
CA ALA A 336 21.33 1.37 -1.78
C ALA A 336 21.78 0.07 -1.11
N ILE A 337 22.13 0.19 0.16
CA ILE A 337 22.34 -0.93 1.07
C ILE A 337 21.45 -0.68 2.26
N GLN A 338 20.61 -1.63 2.62
CA GLN A 338 19.76 -1.55 3.81
C GLN A 338 20.00 -2.75 4.72
N MET A 339 19.83 -2.51 6.00
CA MET A 339 19.87 -3.53 7.04
C MET A 339 18.61 -3.37 7.89
N THR A 340 17.81 -4.42 7.95
CA THR A 340 16.56 -4.49 8.72
C THR A 340 16.68 -5.53 9.82
#